data_f2d1c90a8e46926f9501c7ca83200061
#
_entry.id   f2d1c90a8e46926f9501c7ca83200061
#
_cell.length_a   1.000
_cell.length_b   1.000
_cell.length_c   1.000
_cell.angle_alpha   90.00
_cell.angle_beta   90.00
_cell.angle_gamma   90.00
#
_symmetry.space_group_name_H-M   'P 1'
#
loop_
_entity.id
_entity.type
_entity.pdbx_description
1 polymer ?
#
loop_
_entity_poly.entity_id
_entity_poly.type
_entity_poly.pdbx_seq_one_letter_code
_entity_poly.pdbx_strand_id
1 'polypeptide(L)'
;MSWIAVAIGAAGVLGAGASIYGANKQAGAQTQAANTQQGMFNTITQQQQPFLQAGYGATSKLSDLLGTSGNTGASGYGSLTQPFNPTMDQLNAYPGYQFALQTGAQATRNADTPGVGALSGAALKDLTSFNVGMASQNYQNYFNNTQTQQTNIFNRLNAIAGLGQNAAGNLGNAGTSLGSGIAQAGAAAGGSQAAGIVGASNALSGSAVPLAYLMSGQNNYNPNAGSNSQSQALSGQVPEGGFGSAGA
;
A
#
# COMPACT_ATOMS: atom_id res chain seq x y z
N MET A 1 -18.53 65.74 21.51
CA MET A 1 -18.35 65.08 20.16
C MET A 1 -17.18 64.10 20.11
N SER A 2 -16.44 63.88 21.18
CA SER A 2 -15.24 63.02 21.22
C SER A 2 -15.53 61.51 21.37
N TRP A 3 -16.66 61.13 21.96
CA TRP A 3 -16.94 59.70 22.29
C TRP A 3 -17.37 58.83 21.11
N ILE A 4 -18.01 59.43 20.07
CA ILE A 4 -18.48 58.66 18.91
C ILE A 4 -17.32 58.26 17.99
N ALA A 5 -16.32 59.16 17.84
CA ALA A 5 -15.14 58.87 17.02
C ALA A 5 -14.26 57.75 17.61
N VAL A 6 -14.14 57.70 18.96
CA VAL A 6 -13.41 56.65 19.66
C VAL A 6 -14.14 55.29 19.55
N ALA A 7 -15.47 55.26 19.60
CA ALA A 7 -16.26 54.05 19.49
C ALA A 7 -16.18 53.41 18.08
N ILE A 8 -16.17 54.21 17.01
CA ILE A 8 -16.04 53.71 15.65
C ILE A 8 -14.63 53.18 15.35
N GLY A 9 -13.60 53.88 15.82
CA GLY A 9 -12.22 53.41 15.69
C GLY A 9 -11.96 52.12 16.49
N ALA A 10 -12.47 52.02 17.70
CA ALA A 10 -12.35 50.83 18.54
C ALA A 10 -13.09 49.61 17.96
N ALA A 11 -14.29 49.81 17.38
CA ALA A 11 -15.05 48.75 16.75
C ALA A 11 -14.32 48.17 15.50
N GLY A 12 -13.69 49.02 14.71
CA GLY A 12 -12.91 48.60 13.54
C GLY A 12 -11.65 47.78 13.94
N VAL A 13 -10.94 48.22 14.96
CA VAL A 13 -9.74 47.52 15.46
C VAL A 13 -10.10 46.19 16.13
N LEU A 14 -11.21 46.16 16.90
CA LEU A 14 -11.68 44.93 17.53
C LEU A 14 -12.20 43.92 16.46
N GLY A 15 -12.90 44.40 15.43
CA GLY A 15 -13.37 43.58 14.34
C GLY A 15 -12.21 42.98 13.50
N ALA A 16 -11.19 43.78 13.22
CA ALA A 16 -9.99 43.32 12.53
C ALA A 16 -9.17 42.29 13.34
N GLY A 17 -9.02 42.56 14.65
CA GLY A 17 -8.35 41.60 15.56
C GLY A 17 -9.08 40.29 15.71
N ALA A 18 -10.41 40.30 15.81
CA ALA A 18 -11.25 39.13 15.94
C ALA A 18 -11.18 38.25 14.68
N SER A 19 -11.19 38.83 13.47
CA SER A 19 -11.08 38.09 12.21
C SER A 19 -9.72 37.41 12.01
N ILE A 20 -8.62 38.10 12.35
CA ILE A 20 -7.26 37.52 12.32
C ILE A 20 -7.11 36.42 13.38
N TYR A 21 -7.60 36.63 14.59
CA TYR A 21 -7.53 35.62 15.66
C TYR A 21 -8.32 34.36 15.31
N GLY A 22 -9.52 34.49 14.75
CA GLY A 22 -10.36 33.40 14.30
C GLY A 22 -9.69 32.59 13.16
N ALA A 23 -9.11 33.29 12.17
CA ALA A 23 -8.40 32.69 11.07
C ALA A 23 -7.15 31.89 11.53
N ASN A 24 -6.39 32.44 12.50
CA ASN A 24 -5.24 31.75 13.05
C ASN A 24 -5.61 30.51 13.88
N LYS A 25 -6.71 30.56 14.62
CA LYS A 25 -7.24 29.39 15.35
C LYS A 25 -7.68 28.28 14.40
N GLN A 26 -8.36 28.62 13.31
CA GLN A 26 -8.80 27.67 12.31
C GLN A 26 -7.62 27.06 11.55
N ALA A 27 -6.62 27.86 11.17
CA ALA A 27 -5.39 27.38 10.56
C ALA A 27 -4.60 26.43 11.50
N GLY A 28 -4.53 26.77 12.80
CA GLY A 28 -3.90 25.92 13.82
C GLY A 28 -4.60 24.56 13.97
N ALA A 29 -5.94 24.54 14.02
CA ALA A 29 -6.71 23.30 14.10
C ALA A 29 -6.49 22.39 12.88
N GLN A 30 -6.36 22.95 11.68
CA GLN A 30 -6.10 22.19 10.46
C GLN A 30 -4.68 21.65 10.41
N THR A 31 -3.68 22.39 10.89
CA THR A 31 -2.31 21.91 11.04
C THR A 31 -2.25 20.73 12.03
N GLN A 32 -3.02 20.82 13.14
CA GLN A 32 -3.10 19.71 14.10
C GLN A 32 -3.76 18.47 13.48
N ALA A 33 -4.80 18.62 12.66
CA ALA A 33 -5.42 17.53 11.95
C ALA A 33 -4.44 16.87 10.97
N ALA A 34 -3.65 17.63 10.22
CA ALA A 34 -2.60 17.12 9.34
C ALA A 34 -1.52 16.33 10.10
N ASN A 35 -1.07 16.84 11.26
CA ASN A 35 -0.10 16.16 12.11
C ASN A 35 -0.66 14.84 12.67
N THR A 36 -1.94 14.80 13.04
CA THR A 36 -2.62 13.58 13.50
C THR A 36 -2.70 12.53 12.38
N GLN A 37 -3.04 12.94 11.17
CA GLN A 37 -3.06 12.06 10.00
C GLN A 37 -1.68 11.49 9.70
N GLN A 38 -0.62 12.31 9.79
CA GLN A 38 0.76 11.85 9.62
C GLN A 38 1.16 10.86 10.71
N GLY A 39 0.76 11.08 11.95
CA GLY A 39 0.97 10.12 13.05
C GLY A 39 0.28 8.79 12.81
N MET A 40 -0.97 8.80 12.32
CA MET A 40 -1.68 7.56 11.93
C MET A 40 -0.98 6.84 10.78
N PHE A 41 -0.52 7.55 9.76
CA PHE A 41 0.22 6.95 8.65
C PHE A 41 1.51 6.28 9.13
N ASN A 42 2.28 6.93 10.00
CA ASN A 42 3.48 6.35 10.60
C ASN A 42 3.17 5.07 11.38
N THR A 43 2.06 5.06 12.13
CA THR A 43 1.60 3.88 12.86
C THR A 43 1.25 2.73 11.89
N ILE A 44 0.49 3.03 10.83
CA ILE A 44 0.15 2.04 9.78
C ILE A 44 1.42 1.50 9.13
N THR A 45 2.37 2.37 8.81
CA THR A 45 3.68 1.97 8.23
C THR A 45 4.41 1.00 9.14
N GLN A 46 4.51 1.29 10.43
CA GLN A 46 5.16 0.41 11.41
C GLN A 46 4.45 -0.94 11.52
N GLN A 47 3.13 -0.97 11.53
CA GLN A 47 2.35 -2.20 11.60
C GLN A 47 2.46 -3.05 10.34
N GLN A 48 2.58 -2.42 9.16
CA GLN A 48 2.72 -3.12 7.88
C GLN A 48 4.15 -3.56 7.58
N GLN A 49 5.15 -2.96 8.23
CA GLN A 49 6.56 -3.23 7.96
C GLN A 49 6.97 -4.72 8.07
N PRO A 50 6.51 -5.51 9.07
CA PRO A 50 6.85 -6.94 9.15
C PRO A 50 6.31 -7.73 7.94
N PHE A 51 5.10 -7.41 7.48
CA PHE A 51 4.49 -8.05 6.31
C PHE A 51 5.20 -7.68 5.01
N LEU A 52 5.63 -6.42 4.86
CA LEU A 52 6.44 -5.97 3.73
C LEU A 52 7.78 -6.71 3.68
N GLN A 53 8.48 -6.80 4.81
CA GLN A 53 9.77 -7.51 4.90
C GLN A 53 9.61 -9.01 4.59
N ALA A 54 8.58 -9.65 5.16
CA ALA A 54 8.28 -11.05 4.87
C ALA A 54 7.94 -11.27 3.39
N GLY A 55 7.16 -10.38 2.78
CA GLY A 55 6.81 -10.43 1.37
C GLY A 55 8.01 -10.27 0.45
N TYR A 56 8.89 -9.30 0.71
CA TYR A 56 10.13 -9.13 -0.04
C TYR A 56 11.06 -10.34 0.11
N GLY A 57 11.21 -10.86 1.33
CA GLY A 57 11.99 -12.06 1.58
C GLY A 57 11.45 -13.29 0.85
N ALA A 58 10.13 -13.48 0.84
CA ALA A 58 9.47 -14.56 0.12
C ALA A 58 9.62 -14.44 -1.40
N THR A 59 9.47 -13.23 -1.94
CA THR A 59 9.64 -12.95 -3.38
C THR A 59 11.09 -13.18 -3.82
N SER A 60 12.05 -12.70 -3.03
CA SER A 60 13.47 -12.95 -3.30
C SER A 60 13.79 -14.44 -3.27
N LYS A 61 13.34 -15.16 -2.22
CA LYS A 61 13.55 -16.60 -2.12
C LYS A 61 12.89 -17.39 -3.24
N LEU A 62 11.69 -16.98 -3.65
CA LEU A 62 10.98 -17.59 -4.78
C LEU A 62 11.75 -17.37 -6.09
N SER A 63 12.27 -16.16 -6.31
CA SER A 63 13.13 -15.84 -7.47
C SER A 63 14.41 -16.66 -7.48
N ASP A 64 15.06 -16.86 -6.32
CA ASP A 64 16.22 -17.76 -6.19
C ASP A 64 15.87 -19.19 -6.57
N LEU A 65 14.78 -19.73 -5.99
CA LEU A 65 14.35 -21.12 -6.23
C LEU A 65 13.89 -21.36 -7.67
N LEU A 66 13.35 -20.33 -8.34
CA LEU A 66 13.02 -20.38 -9.78
C LEU A 66 14.23 -20.15 -10.68
N GLY A 67 15.38 -19.74 -10.14
CA GLY A 67 16.58 -19.46 -10.94
C GLY A 67 16.52 -18.14 -11.71
N THR A 68 15.68 -17.19 -11.29
CA THR A 68 15.47 -15.91 -11.98
C THR A 68 16.13 -14.73 -11.28
N SER A 69 16.66 -14.91 -10.07
CA SER A 69 17.28 -13.82 -9.27
C SER A 69 18.65 -13.37 -9.78
N GLY A 70 19.30 -14.17 -10.63
CA GLY A 70 20.70 -13.95 -11.04
C GLY A 70 21.73 -14.32 -9.95
N ASN A 71 21.32 -14.63 -8.74
CA ASN A 71 22.20 -15.04 -7.63
C ASN A 71 22.44 -16.56 -7.65
N THR A 72 23.28 -17.02 -8.54
CA THR A 72 23.57 -18.45 -8.71
C THR A 72 24.18 -19.13 -7.48
N GLY A 73 24.72 -18.35 -6.54
CA GLY A 73 25.24 -18.85 -5.24
C GLY A 73 24.18 -19.02 -4.15
N ALA A 74 22.93 -18.62 -4.39
CA ALA A 74 21.86 -18.76 -3.43
C ALA A 74 21.53 -20.25 -3.17
N SER A 75 21.31 -20.58 -1.90
CA SER A 75 20.92 -21.95 -1.53
C SER A 75 19.60 -22.35 -2.21
N GLY A 76 19.67 -23.42 -3.03
CA GLY A 76 18.54 -23.93 -3.78
C GLY A 76 18.23 -23.17 -5.08
N TYR A 77 19.18 -22.39 -5.60
CA TYR A 77 19.01 -21.68 -6.87
C TYR A 77 18.53 -22.62 -8.00
N GLY A 78 17.42 -22.26 -8.64
CA GLY A 78 16.82 -23.03 -9.71
C GLY A 78 16.19 -24.36 -9.31
N SER A 79 16.11 -24.70 -8.01
CA SER A 79 15.64 -26.02 -7.55
C SER A 79 14.19 -26.34 -7.90
N LEU A 80 13.34 -25.34 -8.11
CA LEU A 80 11.95 -25.53 -8.54
C LEU A 80 11.81 -25.75 -10.05
N THR A 81 12.84 -25.42 -10.84
CA THR A 81 12.85 -25.53 -12.31
C THR A 81 13.74 -26.67 -12.81
N GLN A 82 14.54 -27.25 -11.92
CA GLN A 82 15.40 -28.37 -12.28
C GLN A 82 14.59 -29.64 -12.57
N PRO A 83 14.96 -30.40 -13.60
CA PRO A 83 14.34 -31.69 -13.86
C PRO A 83 14.58 -32.64 -12.69
N PHE A 84 13.57 -33.47 -12.39
CA PHE A 84 13.69 -34.53 -11.39
C PHE A 84 14.67 -35.60 -11.87
N ASN A 85 15.83 -35.64 -11.28
CA ASN A 85 16.88 -36.62 -11.60
C ASN A 85 17.57 -37.10 -10.32
N PRO A 86 16.92 -37.99 -9.54
CA PRO A 86 17.48 -38.49 -8.31
C PRO A 86 18.66 -39.44 -8.56
N THR A 87 19.65 -39.33 -7.69
CA THR A 87 20.74 -40.31 -7.68
C THR A 87 20.29 -41.63 -7.04
N MET A 88 21.03 -42.73 -7.34
CA MET A 88 20.75 -44.05 -6.71
C MET A 88 20.86 -43.99 -5.19
N ASP A 89 21.78 -43.17 -4.65
CA ASP A 89 21.91 -42.99 -3.21
C ASP A 89 20.69 -42.32 -2.60
N GLN A 90 20.11 -41.32 -3.27
CA GLN A 90 18.87 -40.66 -2.83
C GLN A 90 17.67 -41.60 -2.86
N LEU A 91 17.55 -42.43 -3.90
CA LEU A 91 16.51 -43.44 -3.99
C LEU A 91 16.65 -44.51 -2.90
N ASN A 92 17.88 -44.98 -2.67
CA ASN A 92 18.17 -45.97 -1.63
C ASN A 92 17.98 -45.42 -0.20
N ALA A 93 18.22 -44.14 0.02
CA ALA A 93 18.02 -43.47 1.31
C ALA A 93 16.54 -43.16 1.62
N TYR A 94 15.63 -43.40 0.66
CA TYR A 94 14.20 -43.11 0.88
C TYR A 94 13.64 -44.01 2.01
N PRO A 95 12.94 -43.42 2.99
CA PRO A 95 12.49 -44.15 4.17
C PRO A 95 11.64 -45.38 3.83
N GLY A 96 12.01 -46.53 4.42
CA GLY A 96 11.28 -47.78 4.24
C GLY A 96 11.65 -48.56 2.98
N TYR A 97 12.36 -47.98 1.98
CA TYR A 97 12.69 -48.70 0.75
C TYR A 97 13.59 -49.92 1.00
N GLN A 98 14.67 -49.74 1.76
CA GLN A 98 15.60 -50.83 2.10
C GLN A 98 14.93 -51.94 2.91
N PHE A 99 14.06 -51.58 3.83
CA PHE A 99 13.28 -52.55 4.62
C PHE A 99 12.34 -53.34 3.73
N ALA A 100 11.57 -52.64 2.85
CA ALA A 100 10.61 -53.26 1.94
C ALA A 100 11.33 -54.18 0.94
N LEU A 101 12.50 -53.74 0.42
CA LEU A 101 13.33 -54.54 -0.50
C LEU A 101 13.82 -55.84 0.14
N GLN A 102 14.37 -55.76 1.37
CA GLN A 102 14.87 -56.94 2.10
C GLN A 102 13.73 -57.89 2.47
N THR A 103 12.66 -57.39 3.09
CA THR A 103 11.54 -58.20 3.55
C THR A 103 10.81 -58.86 2.35
N GLY A 104 10.55 -58.08 1.30
CA GLY A 104 9.85 -58.57 0.11
C GLY A 104 10.71 -59.58 -0.70
N ALA A 105 12.01 -59.30 -0.85
CA ALA A 105 12.92 -60.28 -1.48
C ALA A 105 12.99 -61.60 -0.67
N GLN A 106 12.96 -61.53 0.66
CA GLN A 106 12.92 -62.72 1.50
C GLN A 106 11.57 -63.46 1.36
N ALA A 107 10.45 -62.75 1.31
CA ALA A 107 9.14 -63.32 1.09
C ALA A 107 9.04 -64.04 -0.28
N THR A 108 9.55 -63.42 -1.34
CA THR A 108 9.59 -64.02 -2.70
C THR A 108 10.42 -65.30 -2.71
N ARG A 109 11.60 -65.29 -2.11
CA ARG A 109 12.43 -66.49 -1.99
C ARG A 109 11.76 -67.60 -1.22
N ASN A 110 11.10 -67.28 -0.11
CA ASN A 110 10.40 -68.30 0.69
C ASN A 110 9.18 -68.90 -0.04
N ALA A 111 8.49 -68.10 -0.87
CA ALA A 111 7.39 -68.58 -1.66
C ALA A 111 7.84 -69.53 -2.80
N ASP A 112 8.96 -69.28 -3.42
CA ASP A 112 9.49 -70.06 -4.56
C ASP A 112 10.23 -71.34 -4.13
N THR A 113 10.79 -71.36 -2.89
CA THR A 113 11.60 -72.49 -2.41
C THR A 113 10.85 -73.84 -2.39
N PRO A 114 9.56 -73.97 -1.98
CA PRO A 114 8.85 -75.22 -1.96
C PRO A 114 8.47 -75.78 -3.34
N GLY A 115 8.33 -74.90 -4.35
CA GLY A 115 7.84 -75.31 -5.66
C GLY A 115 8.92 -75.54 -6.73
N VAL A 116 9.89 -74.65 -6.82
CA VAL A 116 10.85 -74.62 -7.93
C VAL A 116 12.29 -74.60 -7.45
N GLY A 117 12.57 -74.50 -6.19
CA GLY A 117 13.89 -74.39 -5.59
C GLY A 117 14.49 -72.98 -5.65
N ALA A 118 15.19 -72.57 -4.56
CA ALA A 118 15.68 -71.21 -4.37
C ALA A 118 16.69 -70.72 -5.45
N LEU A 119 17.30 -71.59 -6.18
CA LEU A 119 18.27 -71.28 -7.24
C LEU A 119 17.77 -71.58 -8.67
N SER A 120 16.45 -71.78 -8.81
CA SER A 120 15.87 -72.00 -10.16
C SER A 120 15.84 -70.73 -11.00
N GLY A 121 15.81 -70.87 -12.31
CA GLY A 121 15.67 -69.73 -13.20
C GLY A 121 14.34 -68.99 -13.04
N ALA A 122 13.26 -69.70 -12.59
CA ALA A 122 11.96 -69.11 -12.27
C ALA A 122 12.07 -68.23 -11.01
N ALA A 123 12.65 -68.70 -9.92
CA ALA A 123 12.86 -67.94 -8.68
C ALA A 123 13.73 -66.69 -8.91
N LEU A 124 14.76 -66.77 -9.73
CA LEU A 124 15.57 -65.62 -10.11
C LEU A 124 14.77 -64.59 -10.90
N LYS A 125 13.90 -65.05 -11.83
CA LYS A 125 13.03 -64.16 -12.60
C LYS A 125 12.03 -63.43 -11.69
N ASP A 126 11.41 -64.14 -10.78
CA ASP A 126 10.40 -63.55 -9.85
C ASP A 126 11.04 -62.55 -8.88
N LEU A 127 12.24 -62.85 -8.37
CA LEU A 127 13.02 -61.92 -7.56
C LEU A 127 13.44 -60.67 -8.36
N THR A 128 13.84 -60.84 -9.62
CA THR A 128 14.17 -59.70 -10.48
C THR A 128 12.94 -58.83 -10.76
N SER A 129 11.79 -59.46 -11.05
CA SER A 129 10.54 -58.76 -11.29
C SER A 129 10.08 -57.99 -10.04
N PHE A 130 10.22 -58.59 -8.86
CA PHE A 130 9.96 -57.94 -7.57
C PHE A 130 10.86 -56.71 -7.37
N ASN A 131 12.17 -56.87 -7.58
CA ASN A 131 13.12 -55.78 -7.41
C ASN A 131 12.86 -54.61 -8.38
N VAL A 132 12.57 -54.91 -9.65
CA VAL A 132 12.18 -53.87 -10.64
C VAL A 132 10.88 -53.18 -10.27
N GLY A 133 9.86 -53.93 -9.82
CA GLY A 133 8.61 -53.39 -9.35
C GLY A 133 8.79 -52.45 -8.15
N MET A 134 9.57 -52.89 -7.14
CA MET A 134 9.89 -52.05 -5.97
C MET A 134 10.70 -50.81 -6.35
N ALA A 135 11.66 -50.91 -7.21
CA ALA A 135 12.42 -49.76 -7.69
C ALA A 135 11.52 -48.73 -8.41
N SER A 136 10.61 -49.23 -9.27
CA SER A 136 9.65 -48.38 -9.97
C SER A 136 8.69 -47.69 -9.01
N GLN A 137 8.13 -48.39 -8.04
CA GLN A 137 7.26 -47.80 -7.00
C GLN A 137 8.02 -46.77 -6.16
N ASN A 138 9.24 -47.06 -5.73
CA ASN A 138 10.04 -46.14 -4.96
C ASN A 138 10.36 -44.87 -5.74
N TYR A 139 10.70 -45.00 -7.02
CA TYR A 139 10.92 -43.86 -7.92
C TYR A 139 9.65 -42.97 -7.99
N GLN A 140 8.48 -43.56 -8.21
CA GLN A 140 7.22 -42.83 -8.28
C GLN A 140 6.88 -42.15 -6.96
N ASN A 141 7.05 -42.85 -5.83
CA ASN A 141 6.81 -42.28 -4.50
C ASN A 141 7.76 -41.12 -4.21
N TYR A 142 9.03 -41.27 -4.55
CA TYR A 142 10.02 -40.22 -4.39
C TYR A 142 9.71 -39.00 -5.29
N PHE A 143 9.32 -39.25 -6.54
CA PHE A 143 8.90 -38.21 -7.48
C PHE A 143 7.68 -37.44 -6.93
N ASN A 144 6.60 -38.15 -6.55
CA ASN A 144 5.39 -37.54 -6.05
C ASN A 144 5.64 -36.73 -4.76
N ASN A 145 6.45 -37.28 -3.85
CA ASN A 145 6.82 -36.57 -2.61
C ASN A 145 7.62 -35.31 -2.90
N THR A 146 8.61 -35.40 -3.78
CA THR A 146 9.43 -34.23 -4.18
C THR A 146 8.57 -33.16 -4.84
N GLN A 147 7.69 -33.54 -5.77
CA GLN A 147 6.78 -32.61 -6.42
C GLN A 147 5.80 -31.95 -5.45
N THR A 148 5.26 -32.73 -4.49
CA THR A 148 4.40 -32.22 -3.43
C THR A 148 5.14 -31.21 -2.55
N GLN A 149 6.39 -31.52 -2.16
CA GLN A 149 7.22 -30.61 -1.37
C GLN A 149 7.52 -29.31 -2.14
N GLN A 150 7.90 -29.38 -3.41
CA GLN A 150 8.15 -28.22 -4.26
C GLN A 150 6.89 -27.35 -4.39
N THR A 151 5.75 -27.96 -4.64
CA THR A 151 4.45 -27.27 -4.71
C THR A 151 4.10 -26.59 -3.39
N ASN A 152 4.31 -27.27 -2.26
CA ASN A 152 4.06 -26.71 -0.93
C ASN A 152 4.99 -25.52 -0.63
N ILE A 153 6.27 -25.60 -0.98
CA ILE A 153 7.22 -24.49 -0.83
C ILE A 153 6.80 -23.31 -1.69
N PHE A 154 6.48 -23.56 -2.95
CA PHE A 154 5.99 -22.52 -3.87
C PHE A 154 4.74 -21.83 -3.33
N ASN A 155 3.72 -22.60 -2.94
CA ASN A 155 2.45 -22.06 -2.44
C ASN A 155 2.64 -21.23 -1.16
N ARG A 156 3.48 -21.70 -0.22
CA ARG A 156 3.78 -20.96 1.01
C ARG A 156 4.50 -19.65 0.73
N LEU A 157 5.51 -19.67 -0.12
CA LEU A 157 6.24 -18.44 -0.50
C LEU A 157 5.34 -17.48 -1.26
N ASN A 158 4.52 -17.98 -2.19
CA ASN A 158 3.55 -17.16 -2.92
C ASN A 158 2.51 -16.52 -2.00
N ALA A 159 2.00 -17.26 -1.02
CA ALA A 159 1.08 -16.72 -0.01
C ALA A 159 1.73 -15.60 0.82
N ILE A 160 2.98 -15.79 1.27
CA ILE A 160 3.71 -14.76 2.03
C ILE A 160 4.02 -13.54 1.14
N ALA A 161 4.41 -13.74 -0.12
CA ALA A 161 4.60 -12.65 -1.09
C ALA A 161 3.31 -11.86 -1.29
N GLY A 162 2.16 -12.53 -1.38
CA GLY A 162 0.83 -11.91 -1.45
C GLY A 162 0.48 -11.06 -0.22
N LEU A 163 0.86 -11.51 0.99
CA LEU A 163 0.72 -10.69 2.19
C LEU A 163 1.53 -9.40 2.10
N GLY A 164 2.77 -9.47 1.59
CA GLY A 164 3.60 -8.28 1.37
C GLY A 164 3.01 -7.32 0.34
N GLN A 165 2.47 -7.85 -0.76
CA GLN A 165 1.79 -7.05 -1.78
C GLN A 165 0.55 -6.35 -1.22
N ASN A 166 -0.27 -7.04 -0.44
CA ASN A 166 -1.43 -6.45 0.23
C ASN A 166 -1.02 -5.36 1.22
N ALA A 167 0.04 -5.59 1.99
CA ALA A 167 0.59 -4.59 2.90
C ALA A 167 1.09 -3.34 2.15
N ALA A 168 1.75 -3.52 1.02
CA ALA A 168 2.19 -2.41 0.15
C ALA A 168 1.00 -1.64 -0.44
N GLY A 169 -0.05 -2.34 -0.89
CA GLY A 169 -1.28 -1.74 -1.38
C GLY A 169 -2.00 -0.91 -0.31
N ASN A 170 -2.13 -1.45 0.90
CA ASN A 170 -2.73 -0.74 2.03
C ASN A 170 -1.93 0.52 2.41
N LEU A 171 -0.59 0.42 2.40
CA LEU A 171 0.28 1.56 2.66
C LEU A 171 0.18 2.63 1.56
N GLY A 172 0.10 2.21 0.30
CA GLY A 172 -0.13 3.10 -0.85
C GLY A 172 -1.45 3.86 -0.74
N ASN A 173 -2.54 3.18 -0.40
CA ASN A 173 -3.85 3.79 -0.19
C ASN A 173 -3.85 4.76 1.01
N ALA A 174 -3.22 4.37 2.12
CA ALA A 174 -3.06 5.24 3.28
C ALA A 174 -2.22 6.48 2.95
N GLY A 175 -1.15 6.34 2.14
CA GLY A 175 -0.32 7.45 1.66
C GLY A 175 -1.09 8.41 0.77
N THR A 176 -1.90 7.91 -0.15
CA THR A 176 -2.77 8.74 -1.01
C THR A 176 -3.80 9.51 -0.18
N SER A 177 -4.43 8.84 0.79
CA SER A 177 -5.40 9.47 1.69
C SER A 177 -4.74 10.54 2.55
N LEU A 178 -3.53 10.29 3.05
CA LEU A 178 -2.74 11.28 3.79
C LEU A 178 -2.40 12.49 2.91
N GLY A 179 -1.91 12.25 1.69
CA GLY A 179 -1.55 13.31 0.75
C GLY A 179 -2.73 14.23 0.43
N SER A 180 -3.90 13.66 0.13
CA SER A 180 -5.13 14.43 -0.12
C SER A 180 -5.63 15.16 1.14
N GLY A 181 -5.55 14.52 2.31
CA GLY A 181 -5.94 15.15 3.58
C GLY A 181 -5.04 16.34 3.95
N ILE A 182 -3.72 16.22 3.79
CA ILE A 182 -2.78 17.32 4.02
C ILE A 182 -2.99 18.44 3.01
N ALA A 183 -3.23 18.12 1.71
CA ALA A 183 -3.49 19.12 0.70
C ALA A 183 -4.77 19.92 0.99
N GLN A 184 -5.85 19.24 1.40
CA GLN A 184 -7.10 19.89 1.82
C GLN A 184 -6.90 20.75 3.07
N ALA A 185 -6.20 20.25 4.10
CA ALA A 185 -5.90 21.01 5.30
C ALA A 185 -5.05 22.24 5.00
N GLY A 186 -4.06 22.13 4.10
CA GLY A 186 -3.23 23.24 3.66
C GLY A 186 -4.02 24.30 2.90
N ALA A 187 -4.87 23.88 1.94
CA ALA A 187 -5.74 24.80 1.20
C ALA A 187 -6.73 25.53 2.10
N ALA A 188 -7.36 24.80 3.05
CA ALA A 188 -8.30 25.38 3.99
C ALA A 188 -7.62 26.32 5.00
N ALA A 189 -6.39 26.00 5.46
CA ALA A 189 -5.59 26.88 6.30
C ALA A 189 -5.23 28.18 5.59
N GLY A 190 -4.77 28.08 4.34
CA GLY A 190 -4.47 29.24 3.49
C GLY A 190 -5.71 30.10 3.22
N GLY A 191 -6.82 29.46 2.89
CA GLY A 191 -8.11 30.13 2.70
C GLY A 191 -8.60 30.88 3.94
N SER A 192 -8.47 30.25 5.13
CA SER A 192 -8.84 30.88 6.41
C SER A 192 -7.98 32.10 6.72
N GLN A 193 -6.69 32.04 6.49
CA GLN A 193 -5.78 33.17 6.70
C GLN A 193 -6.08 34.29 5.71
N ALA A 194 -6.29 33.99 4.43
CA ALA A 194 -6.64 34.98 3.43
C ALA A 194 -7.98 35.67 3.76
N ALA A 195 -9.01 34.90 4.15
CA ALA A 195 -10.28 35.47 4.57
C ALA A 195 -10.16 36.36 5.83
N GLY A 196 -9.29 35.96 6.77
CA GLY A 196 -8.99 36.77 7.95
C GLY A 196 -8.35 38.09 7.62
N ILE A 197 -7.39 38.10 6.68
CA ILE A 197 -6.72 39.33 6.22
C ILE A 197 -7.68 40.23 5.47
N VAL A 198 -8.48 39.68 4.54
CA VAL A 198 -9.52 40.44 3.82
C VAL A 198 -10.57 40.99 4.75
N GLY A 199 -11.02 40.19 5.73
CA GLY A 199 -11.96 40.63 6.76
C GLY A 199 -11.41 41.80 7.61
N ALA A 200 -10.12 41.70 8.00
CA ALA A 200 -9.45 42.77 8.73
C ALA A 200 -9.31 44.05 7.89
N SER A 201 -8.91 43.93 6.61
CA SER A 201 -8.80 45.08 5.71
C SER A 201 -10.15 45.76 5.46
N ASN A 202 -11.21 44.99 5.27
CA ASN A 202 -12.58 45.51 5.12
C ASN A 202 -13.10 46.20 6.40
N ALA A 203 -12.80 45.67 7.59
CA ALA A 203 -13.17 46.29 8.85
C ALA A 203 -12.44 47.62 9.03
N LEU A 204 -11.18 47.72 8.67
CA LEU A 204 -10.40 48.96 8.74
C LEU A 204 -10.87 49.99 7.71
N SER A 205 -11.10 49.59 6.46
CA SER A 205 -11.58 50.51 5.42
C SER A 205 -13.01 50.97 5.68
N GLY A 206 -13.88 50.08 6.17
CA GLY A 206 -15.26 50.44 6.56
C GLY A 206 -15.32 51.41 7.74
N SER A 207 -14.35 51.39 8.65
CA SER A 207 -14.27 52.34 9.77
C SER A 207 -13.56 53.65 9.41
N ALA A 208 -12.66 53.61 8.42
CA ALA A 208 -11.90 54.78 7.97
C ALA A 208 -12.76 55.79 7.17
N VAL A 209 -13.69 55.30 6.36
CA VAL A 209 -14.59 56.17 5.55
C VAL A 209 -15.49 57.08 6.41
N PRO A 210 -16.19 56.59 7.46
CA PRO A 210 -16.95 57.45 8.32
C PRO A 210 -16.06 58.46 9.09
N LEU A 211 -14.86 58.04 9.47
CA LEU A 211 -13.90 58.92 10.18
C LEU A 211 -13.38 60.05 9.27
N ALA A 212 -13.07 59.76 8.05
CA ALA A 212 -12.62 60.73 7.04
C ALA A 212 -13.75 61.74 6.76
N TYR A 213 -15.00 61.30 6.71
CA TYR A 213 -16.17 62.15 6.54
C TYR A 213 -16.42 63.10 7.70
N LEU A 214 -16.24 62.59 8.92
CA LEU A 214 -16.33 63.39 10.14
C LEU A 214 -15.22 64.44 10.25
N MET A 215 -14.02 64.11 9.80
CA MET A 215 -12.86 65.02 9.83
C MET A 215 -12.86 66.06 8.69
N SER A 216 -13.49 65.75 7.57
CA SER A 216 -13.56 66.70 6.40
C SER A 216 -14.64 67.79 6.54
N GLY A 217 -15.53 67.73 7.57
CA GLY A 217 -16.54 68.76 7.82
C GLY A 217 -17.61 68.88 6.73
N GLN A 218 -17.77 67.90 5.87
CA GLN A 218 -18.77 67.92 4.79
C GLN A 218 -20.11 67.40 5.28
N ASN A 219 -21.11 68.29 5.33
CA ASN A 219 -22.49 68.04 5.75
C ASN A 219 -23.33 67.26 4.73
N ASN A 220 -22.76 66.58 3.75
CA ASN A 220 -23.50 65.78 2.75
C ASN A 220 -23.23 64.30 2.90
N TYR A 221 -23.75 63.68 3.95
CA TYR A 221 -23.81 62.25 4.06
C TYR A 221 -24.89 61.66 3.13
N ASN A 222 -24.47 61.02 2.03
CA ASN A 222 -25.37 60.23 1.19
C ASN A 222 -25.23 58.76 1.55
N PRO A 223 -26.15 58.17 2.33
CA PRO A 223 -26.06 56.78 2.75
C PRO A 223 -26.18 55.75 1.63
N ASN A 224 -26.53 56.18 0.39
CA ASN A 224 -26.65 55.29 -0.77
C ASN A 224 -25.42 55.26 -1.69
N ALA A 225 -24.35 55.99 -1.41
CA ALA A 225 -23.17 56.00 -2.25
C ALA A 225 -22.25 54.79 -2.05
N GLY A 226 -22.45 54.02 -0.98
CA GLY A 226 -21.63 52.83 -0.64
C GLY A 226 -22.11 51.46 -1.18
N SER A 227 -23.39 51.42 -1.64
CA SER A 227 -23.95 50.11 -2.05
C SER A 227 -23.77 49.78 -3.55
N ASN A 228 -23.41 50.75 -4.37
CA ASN A 228 -23.26 50.52 -5.84
C ASN A 228 -21.82 50.18 -6.30
N SER A 229 -20.81 50.37 -5.45
CA SER A 229 -19.42 50.07 -5.84
C SER A 229 -18.99 48.64 -5.51
N GLN A 230 -19.71 47.93 -4.63
CA GLN A 230 -19.41 46.53 -4.35
C GLN A 230 -20.09 45.52 -5.31
N SER A 231 -21.22 45.92 -5.91
CA SER A 231 -21.94 45.06 -6.89
C SER A 231 -21.31 45.06 -8.27
N GLN A 232 -20.48 46.04 -8.63
CA GLN A 232 -19.77 46.05 -9.92
C GLN A 232 -18.44 45.28 -9.89
N ALA A 233 -17.84 45.04 -8.72
CA ALA A 233 -16.63 44.27 -8.65
C ALA A 233 -16.83 42.71 -8.70
N LEU A 234 -18.10 42.26 -8.50
CA LEU A 234 -18.48 40.85 -8.55
C LEU A 234 -19.11 40.40 -9.86
N SER A 235 -19.44 41.33 -10.79
CA SER A 235 -19.84 41.02 -12.15
C SER A 235 -18.64 41.04 -13.11
N GLY A 236 -17.58 40.32 -12.75
CA GLY A 236 -16.48 40.00 -13.64
C GLY A 236 -17.02 39.19 -14.82
N GLN A 237 -17.14 39.87 -15.93
CA GLN A 237 -17.50 39.41 -17.26
C GLN A 237 -16.71 38.12 -17.57
N VAL A 238 -17.44 37.00 -17.63
CA VAL A 238 -16.93 35.76 -18.23
C VAL A 238 -16.96 35.99 -19.75
N PRO A 239 -15.83 35.94 -20.48
CA PRO A 239 -15.89 36.03 -21.92
C PRO A 239 -16.55 34.74 -22.47
N GLU A 240 -17.70 34.87 -23.08
CA GLU A 240 -18.30 33.82 -23.90
C GLU A 240 -17.39 33.56 -25.11
N GLY A 241 -16.61 32.46 -25.02
CA GLY A 241 -15.92 31.89 -26.15
C GLY A 241 -16.94 31.21 -27.07
N GLY A 242 -17.37 31.92 -28.12
CA GLY A 242 -18.20 31.38 -29.19
C GLY A 242 -17.47 30.23 -29.91
N PHE A 243 -18.02 29.03 -29.82
CA PHE A 243 -17.69 27.95 -30.72
C PHE A 243 -18.43 28.15 -32.03
N GLY A 244 -17.70 28.64 -33.06
CA GLY A 244 -18.18 28.67 -34.41
C GLY A 244 -18.41 27.27 -34.96
N SER A 245 -19.63 26.97 -35.34
CA SER A 245 -20.00 25.83 -36.18
C SER A 245 -19.48 26.07 -37.59
N ALA A 246 -18.54 25.25 -38.08
CA ALA A 246 -18.25 25.10 -39.48
C ALA A 246 -18.94 23.82 -39.97
N GLY A 247 -20.03 23.99 -40.73
CA GLY A 247 -20.56 22.96 -41.59
C GLY A 247 -19.87 23.02 -42.95
N ALA A 248 -19.60 21.89 -43.49
CA ALA A 248 -19.67 21.42 -44.88
C ALA A 248 -19.08 20.02 -44.93
#